data_c9ee5d516676cf6f84aba091dca887e9
#
_entry.id   c9ee5d516676cf6f84aba091dca887e9
#
_cell.length_a   1.000
_cell.length_b   1.000
_cell.length_c   1.000
_cell.angle_alpha   90.00
_cell.angle_beta   90.00
_cell.angle_gamma   90.00
#
_symmetry.space_group_name_H-M   'P 1'
#
loop_
_entity.id
_entity.type
_entity.pdbx_description
1 polymer ?
#
loop_
_entity_poly.entity_id
_entity_poly.type
_entity_poly.pdbx_seq_one_letter_code
_entity_poly.pdbx_strand_id
1 'polypeptide(L)'
;MTQETAYEISCQCGGVRARFTNPAGEMFHCHCTDCRKSHGSAFASSIEVRKPSFSFLQGEKELQCYTAASGTQRWFCRTCGSNMVCTVQSDPNSYYVECGVLDTPYRPQKQTHIFVRSKASWYDIRDDFPRHAAYPASGS
;
A
#
# COMPACT_ATOMS: atom_id res chain seq x y z
N MET A 1 -16.92 -0.60 -25.75
CA MET A 1 -15.86 -0.02 -24.93
C MET A 1 -15.94 -0.55 -23.51
N THR A 2 -14.83 -0.98 -23.01
CA THR A 2 -14.74 -1.42 -21.62
C THR A 2 -14.60 -0.21 -20.72
N GLN A 3 -15.50 -0.08 -19.73
CA GLN A 3 -15.34 0.97 -18.73
C GLN A 3 -14.26 0.56 -17.74
N GLU A 4 -13.41 1.51 -17.36
CA GLU A 4 -12.43 1.28 -16.33
C GLU A 4 -13.14 1.09 -14.99
N THR A 5 -12.76 0.06 -14.25
CA THR A 5 -13.24 -0.12 -12.90
C THR A 5 -12.57 0.90 -12.00
N ALA A 6 -13.38 1.60 -11.22
CA ALA A 6 -12.89 2.55 -10.23
C ALA A 6 -12.96 1.91 -8.84
N TYR A 7 -11.93 2.15 -8.05
CA TYR A 7 -11.82 1.66 -6.68
C TYR A 7 -11.75 2.85 -5.73
N GLU A 8 -12.44 2.76 -4.62
CA GLU A 8 -12.45 3.83 -3.62
C GLU A 8 -11.79 3.37 -2.34
N ILE A 9 -11.11 4.32 -1.70
CA ILE A 9 -10.49 4.13 -0.40
C ILE A 9 -10.96 5.23 0.54
N SER A 10 -10.98 4.92 1.83
CA SER A 10 -11.28 5.91 2.87
C SER A 10 -10.54 5.57 4.15
N CYS A 11 -10.25 6.58 4.96
CA CYS A 11 -9.69 6.37 6.29
C CYS A 11 -10.79 5.97 7.26
N GLN A 12 -10.38 5.52 8.45
CA GLN A 12 -11.32 5.01 9.45
C GLN A 12 -12.40 6.04 9.83
N CYS A 13 -12.01 7.32 9.97
CA CYS A 13 -12.98 8.37 10.34
C CYS A 13 -13.78 8.89 9.13
N GLY A 14 -13.42 8.48 7.91
CA GLY A 14 -14.10 8.92 6.70
C GLY A 14 -13.70 10.29 6.21
N GLY A 15 -12.80 10.99 6.90
CA GLY A 15 -12.40 12.35 6.54
C GLY A 15 -11.53 12.43 5.29
N VAL A 16 -10.78 11.37 4.98
CA VAL A 16 -9.94 11.28 3.78
C VAL A 16 -10.53 10.23 2.87
N ARG A 17 -10.81 10.60 1.63
CA ARG A 17 -11.35 9.69 0.62
C ARG A 17 -10.64 9.91 -0.70
N ALA A 18 -10.41 8.82 -1.43
CA ALA A 18 -9.77 8.89 -2.73
C ALA A 18 -10.32 7.80 -3.65
N ARG A 19 -9.96 7.90 -4.92
CA ARG A 19 -10.43 7.00 -5.96
C ARG A 19 -9.29 6.75 -6.93
N PHE A 20 -9.21 5.54 -7.46
CA PHE A 20 -8.20 5.23 -8.47
C PHE A 20 -8.71 4.21 -9.47
N THR A 21 -8.00 4.15 -10.60
CA THR A 21 -8.23 3.17 -11.67
C THR A 21 -6.89 2.52 -12.02
N ASN A 22 -6.94 1.44 -12.78
CA ASN A 22 -5.74 0.81 -13.36
C ASN A 22 -4.62 0.49 -12.35
N PRO A 23 -4.91 -0.21 -11.25
CA PRO A 23 -3.83 -0.67 -10.37
C PRO A 23 -2.92 -1.65 -11.12
N ALA A 24 -1.66 -1.75 -10.69
CA ALA A 24 -0.66 -2.56 -11.38
C ALA A 24 -0.93 -4.06 -11.35
N GLY A 25 -1.85 -4.53 -10.52
CA GLY A 25 -2.28 -5.93 -10.53
C GLY A 25 -1.52 -6.83 -9.58
N GLU A 26 -0.39 -6.40 -9.05
CA GLU A 26 0.37 -7.17 -8.05
C GLU A 26 0.22 -6.51 -6.68
N MET A 27 -0.20 -7.29 -5.69
CA MET A 27 -0.27 -6.85 -4.30
C MET A 27 0.98 -7.36 -3.57
N PHE A 28 1.70 -6.45 -2.93
CA PHE A 28 2.87 -6.80 -2.14
C PHE A 28 2.51 -6.83 -0.67
N HIS A 29 2.93 -7.91 0.00
CA HIS A 29 2.86 -8.04 1.46
C HIS A 29 4.27 -7.83 1.99
N CYS A 30 4.54 -6.66 2.52
CA CYS A 30 5.89 -6.27 2.95
C CYS A 30 6.08 -6.56 4.43
N HIS A 31 7.01 -7.46 4.72
CA HIS A 31 7.33 -7.89 6.09
C HIS A 31 8.50 -7.12 6.70
N CYS A 32 8.96 -6.04 6.09
CA CYS A 32 10.08 -5.27 6.63
C CYS A 32 9.70 -4.65 7.98
N THR A 33 10.71 -4.41 8.80
CA THR A 33 10.51 -3.85 10.13
C THR A 33 9.74 -2.53 10.09
N ASP A 34 10.04 -1.67 9.10
CA ASP A 34 9.37 -0.38 8.97
C ASP A 34 7.87 -0.56 8.69
N CYS A 35 7.52 -1.47 7.78
CA CYS A 35 6.12 -1.74 7.44
C CYS A 35 5.38 -2.34 8.64
N ARG A 36 6.00 -3.30 9.33
CA ARG A 36 5.39 -3.91 10.51
C ARG A 36 5.09 -2.86 11.58
N LYS A 37 6.07 -1.99 11.86
CA LYS A 37 5.91 -0.97 12.89
C LYS A 37 4.93 0.12 12.48
N SER A 38 4.97 0.52 11.22
CA SER A 38 4.07 1.56 10.71
C SER A 38 2.60 1.12 10.79
N HIS A 39 2.33 -0.14 10.48
CA HIS A 39 0.96 -0.67 10.46
C HIS A 39 0.55 -1.38 11.75
N GLY A 40 1.50 -1.66 12.65
CA GLY A 40 1.21 -2.41 13.87
C GLY A 40 0.67 -3.80 13.55
N SER A 41 1.21 -4.46 12.54
CA SER A 41 0.71 -5.74 12.05
C SER A 41 1.85 -6.60 11.52
N ALA A 42 1.51 -7.81 11.04
CA ALA A 42 2.50 -8.74 10.51
C ALA A 42 3.19 -8.21 9.24
N PHE A 43 2.46 -7.49 8.41
CA PHE A 43 2.98 -6.90 7.17
C PHE A 43 2.05 -5.80 6.67
N ALA A 44 2.56 -4.97 5.77
CA ALA A 44 1.75 -4.01 5.05
C ALA A 44 1.39 -4.60 3.69
N SER A 45 0.14 -4.42 3.27
CA SER A 45 -0.32 -4.89 1.95
C SER A 45 -0.59 -3.67 1.08
N SER A 46 0.07 -3.60 -0.08
CA SER A 46 -0.05 -2.42 -0.93
C SER A 46 -0.07 -2.79 -2.41
N ILE A 47 -0.68 -1.91 -3.19
CA ILE A 47 -0.72 -2.00 -4.66
C ILE A 47 -0.24 -0.70 -5.26
N GLU A 48 0.48 -0.80 -6.38
CA GLU A 48 0.95 0.38 -7.09
C GLU A 48 -0.16 0.97 -7.95
N VAL A 49 -0.33 2.28 -7.88
CA VAL A 49 -1.24 3.05 -8.73
C VAL A 49 -0.48 4.27 -9.23
N ARG A 50 -0.42 4.46 -10.55
CA ARG A 50 0.24 5.63 -11.12
C ARG A 50 -0.53 6.89 -10.72
N LYS A 51 0.19 7.95 -10.36
CA LYS A 51 -0.44 9.19 -9.86
C LYS A 51 -1.51 9.75 -10.80
N PRO A 52 -1.35 9.73 -12.14
CA PRO A 52 -2.44 10.20 -13.02
C PRO A 52 -3.75 9.41 -12.91
N SER A 53 -3.69 8.17 -12.41
CA SER A 53 -4.87 7.32 -12.22
C SER A 53 -5.47 7.44 -10.82
N PHE A 54 -4.95 8.34 -9.99
CA PHE A 54 -5.34 8.49 -8.59
C PHE A 54 -5.84 9.91 -8.33
N SER A 55 -6.96 10.05 -7.63
CA SER A 55 -7.51 11.35 -7.28
C SER A 55 -8.04 11.36 -5.87
N PHE A 56 -7.67 12.37 -5.09
CA PHE A 56 -8.31 12.60 -3.80
C PHE A 56 -9.68 13.20 -4.03
N LEU A 57 -10.69 12.62 -3.41
CA LEU A 57 -12.07 13.11 -3.47
C LEU A 57 -12.37 14.07 -2.33
N GLN A 58 -11.71 13.87 -1.18
CA GLN A 58 -11.98 14.62 0.03
C GLN A 58 -10.80 14.49 0.98
N GLY A 59 -10.49 15.57 1.69
CA GLY A 59 -9.62 15.50 2.85
C GLY A 59 -8.13 15.38 2.58
N GLU A 60 -7.67 15.68 1.37
CA GLU A 60 -6.22 15.63 1.09
C GLU A 60 -5.43 16.46 2.10
N LYS A 61 -5.97 17.60 2.53
CA LYS A 61 -5.34 18.48 3.50
C LYS A 61 -5.25 17.90 4.90
N GLU A 62 -6.01 16.84 5.17
CA GLU A 62 -5.99 16.14 6.46
C GLU A 62 -4.88 15.10 6.53
N LEU A 63 -4.19 14.86 5.42
CA LEU A 63 -3.06 13.94 5.40
C LEU A 63 -1.84 14.58 6.04
N GLN A 64 -1.16 13.80 6.86
CA GLN A 64 0.14 14.14 7.42
C GLN A 64 1.16 13.15 6.88
N CYS A 65 2.39 13.60 6.68
CA CYS A 65 3.46 12.77 6.13
C CYS A 65 4.51 12.46 7.19
N TYR A 66 4.88 11.19 7.28
CA TYR A 66 6.06 10.75 8.00
C TYR A 66 7.08 10.25 6.98
N THR A 67 8.29 10.80 7.02
CA THR A 67 9.38 10.36 6.15
C THR A 67 10.27 9.41 6.93
N ALA A 68 10.34 8.16 6.51
CA ALA A 68 11.19 7.15 7.12
C ALA A 68 12.67 7.39 6.75
N ALA A 69 13.57 6.78 7.50
CA ALA A 69 15.01 6.90 7.23
C ALA A 69 15.38 6.42 5.83
N SER A 70 14.64 5.47 5.28
CA SER A 70 14.81 4.96 3.91
C SER A 70 14.40 5.96 2.83
N GLY A 71 13.74 7.05 3.20
CA GLY A 71 13.18 8.02 2.27
C GLY A 71 11.73 7.73 1.88
N THR A 72 11.18 6.60 2.29
CA THR A 72 9.76 6.30 2.08
C THR A 72 8.91 7.30 2.84
N GLN A 73 7.95 7.90 2.14
CA GLN A 73 7.02 8.84 2.75
C GLN A 73 5.67 8.14 2.94
N ARG A 74 5.15 8.21 4.16
CA ARG A 74 3.89 7.59 4.54
C ARG A 74 2.87 8.68 4.84
N TRP A 75 1.76 8.62 4.14
CA TRP A 75 0.70 9.63 4.22
C TRP A 75 -0.47 9.01 4.97
N PHE A 76 -0.85 9.61 6.08
CA PHE A 76 -1.88 9.09 6.96
C PHE A 76 -2.83 10.20 7.39
N CYS A 77 -4.06 9.81 7.74
CA CYS A 77 -5.05 10.76 8.26
C CYS A 77 -4.62 11.23 9.65
N ARG A 78 -4.44 12.53 9.82
CA ARG A 78 -4.01 13.07 11.11
C ARG A 78 -5.06 12.95 12.20
N THR A 79 -6.33 12.70 11.84
CA THR A 79 -7.42 12.56 12.80
C THR A 79 -7.55 11.13 13.32
N CYS A 80 -7.51 10.13 12.43
CA CYS A 80 -7.71 8.73 12.84
C CYS A 80 -6.47 7.87 12.69
N GLY A 81 -5.41 8.35 12.04
CA GLY A 81 -4.16 7.62 11.91
C GLY A 81 -4.11 6.57 10.82
N SER A 82 -5.16 6.41 10.02
CA SER A 82 -5.17 5.42 8.93
C SER A 82 -4.06 5.72 7.93
N ASN A 83 -3.20 4.74 7.65
CA ASN A 83 -2.22 4.83 6.57
C ASN A 83 -2.95 4.68 5.24
N MET A 84 -2.86 5.70 4.39
CA MET A 84 -3.60 5.72 3.13
C MET A 84 -2.74 5.30 1.95
N VAL A 85 -1.62 5.98 1.76
CA VAL A 85 -0.69 5.72 0.65
C VAL A 85 0.72 5.97 1.13
N CYS A 86 1.69 5.36 0.42
CA CYS A 86 3.08 5.74 0.59
C CYS A 86 3.71 6.03 -0.76
N THR A 87 4.81 6.77 -0.74
CA THR A 87 5.62 7.05 -1.92
C THR A 87 7.05 6.64 -1.64
N VAL A 88 7.73 6.13 -2.65
CA VAL A 88 9.13 5.71 -2.55
C VAL A 88 9.98 6.55 -3.49
N GLN A 89 11.24 6.76 -3.12
CA GLN A 89 12.14 7.61 -3.91
C GLN A 89 12.41 7.04 -5.30
N SER A 90 12.45 5.70 -5.41
CA SER A 90 12.74 5.03 -6.66
C SER A 90 11.61 5.13 -7.69
N ASP A 91 10.41 5.51 -7.26
CA ASP A 91 9.27 5.63 -8.15
C ASP A 91 8.39 6.80 -7.74
N PRO A 92 8.81 8.04 -8.06
CA PRO A 92 8.09 9.23 -7.61
C PRO A 92 6.75 9.44 -8.32
N ASN A 93 6.46 8.69 -9.37
CA ASN A 93 5.24 8.87 -10.16
C ASN A 93 4.12 7.90 -9.78
N SER A 94 4.30 7.16 -8.70
CA SER A 94 3.29 6.22 -8.22
C SER A 94 2.98 6.44 -6.76
N TYR A 95 1.72 6.13 -6.40
CA TYR A 95 1.34 5.89 -5.02
C TYR A 95 1.28 4.37 -4.80
N TYR A 96 1.70 3.94 -3.63
CA TYR A 96 1.46 2.58 -3.16
C TYR A 96 0.29 2.67 -2.18
N VAL A 97 -0.87 2.21 -2.62
CA VAL A 97 -2.11 2.30 -1.84
C VAL A 97 -2.13 1.19 -0.81
N GLU A 98 -2.36 1.55 0.44
CA GLU A 98 -2.47 0.59 1.53
C GLU A 98 -3.81 -0.14 1.41
N CYS A 99 -3.77 -1.45 1.18
CA CYS A 99 -4.97 -2.20 0.76
C CYS A 99 -6.02 -2.31 1.84
N GLY A 100 -5.63 -2.15 3.12
CA GLY A 100 -6.60 -2.19 4.21
C GLY A 100 -7.64 -1.07 4.17
N VAL A 101 -7.37 0.02 3.45
CA VAL A 101 -8.32 1.14 3.35
C VAL A 101 -9.25 1.04 2.14
N LEU A 102 -9.18 -0.05 1.37
CA LEU A 102 -10.07 -0.27 0.23
C LEU A 102 -11.51 -0.45 0.70
N ASP A 103 -12.42 0.31 0.09
CA ASP A 103 -13.86 0.16 0.29
C ASP A 103 -14.50 -0.66 -0.82
N THR A 104 -13.97 -0.53 -2.03
CA THR A 104 -14.43 -1.30 -3.19
C THR A 104 -13.75 -2.67 -3.18
N PRO A 105 -14.49 -3.78 -3.35
CA PRO A 105 -13.86 -5.09 -3.45
C PRO A 105 -12.82 -5.13 -4.57
N TYR A 106 -11.63 -5.65 -4.25
CA TYR A 106 -10.52 -5.76 -5.18
C TYR A 106 -9.81 -7.08 -4.99
N ARG A 107 -9.55 -7.79 -6.09
CA ARG A 107 -8.76 -9.00 -6.05
C ARG A 107 -7.57 -8.82 -6.99
N PRO A 108 -6.32 -8.85 -6.47
CA PRO A 108 -5.15 -8.69 -7.33
C PRO A 108 -4.94 -9.92 -8.21
N GLN A 109 -4.27 -9.72 -9.35
CA GLN A 109 -3.89 -10.81 -10.23
C GLN A 109 -2.78 -11.66 -9.63
N LYS A 110 -1.93 -11.02 -8.80
CA LYS A 110 -0.78 -11.68 -8.19
C LYS A 110 -0.57 -11.10 -6.79
N GLN A 111 -0.13 -11.96 -5.86
CA GLN A 111 0.28 -11.54 -4.52
C GLN A 111 1.68 -12.06 -4.24
N THR A 112 2.50 -11.24 -3.61
CA THR A 112 3.92 -11.56 -3.40
C THR A 112 4.35 -11.07 -2.02
N HIS A 113 5.00 -11.94 -1.25
CA HIS A 113 5.61 -11.55 0.03
C HIS A 113 7.02 -11.03 -0.23
N ILE A 114 7.34 -9.85 0.33
CA ILE A 114 8.68 -9.28 0.24
C ILE A 114 9.22 -8.99 1.64
N PHE A 115 10.55 -8.92 1.75
CA PHE A 115 11.26 -8.73 3.02
C PHE A 115 10.94 -9.79 4.06
N VAL A 116 10.79 -11.03 3.62
CA VAL A 116 10.47 -12.16 4.49
C VAL A 116 11.59 -12.41 5.50
N ARG A 117 12.82 -11.96 5.20
CA ARG A 117 13.94 -12.04 6.16
C ARG A 117 13.65 -11.30 7.48
N SER A 118 12.74 -10.32 7.44
CA SER A 118 12.37 -9.52 8.61
C SER A 118 10.99 -9.88 9.16
N LYS A 119 10.43 -11.00 8.70
CA LYS A 119 9.09 -11.45 9.08
C LYS A 119 8.94 -11.52 10.60
N ALA A 120 7.77 -11.15 11.10
CA ALA A 120 7.44 -11.27 12.51
C ALA A 120 7.56 -12.74 12.96
N SER A 121 8.20 -12.94 14.11
CA SER A 121 8.43 -14.31 14.64
C SER A 121 7.14 -15.02 15.01
N TRP A 122 6.09 -14.27 15.31
CA TRP A 122 4.80 -14.81 15.75
C TRP A 122 3.83 -15.09 14.59
N TYR A 123 4.22 -14.80 13.34
CA TYR A 123 3.35 -15.00 12.17
C TYR A 123 3.92 -16.05 11.24
N ASP A 124 3.09 -17.01 10.81
CA ASP A 124 3.46 -18.04 9.86
C ASP A 124 2.76 -17.77 8.52
N ILE A 125 3.53 -17.67 7.44
CA ILE A 125 2.98 -17.58 6.10
C ILE A 125 2.48 -18.97 5.71
N ARG A 126 1.19 -19.08 5.38
CA ARG A 126 0.57 -20.37 5.06
C ARG A 126 -0.01 -20.44 3.66
N ASP A 127 0.21 -19.43 2.84
CA ASP A 127 -0.19 -19.43 1.43
C ASP A 127 0.98 -19.90 0.55
N ASP A 128 0.70 -20.04 -0.76
CA ASP A 128 1.70 -20.45 -1.75
C ASP A 128 2.22 -19.28 -2.59
N PHE A 129 1.98 -18.07 -2.16
CA PHE A 129 2.47 -16.90 -2.90
C PHE A 129 4.00 -16.85 -2.88
N PRO A 130 4.63 -16.33 -3.94
CA PRO A 130 6.09 -16.16 -3.96
C PRO A 130 6.58 -15.37 -2.74
N ARG A 131 7.76 -15.76 -2.28
CA ARG A 131 8.40 -15.16 -1.10
C ARG A 131 9.81 -14.74 -1.46
N HIS A 132 10.14 -13.49 -1.12
CA HIS A 132 11.47 -12.96 -1.37
C HIS A 132 12.06 -12.43 -0.08
N ALA A 133 13.35 -12.72 0.15
CA ALA A 133 14.05 -12.28 1.38
C ALA A 133 14.07 -10.75 1.49
N ALA A 134 14.16 -10.07 0.36
CA ALA A 134 14.10 -8.62 0.24
C ALA A 134 13.18 -8.29 -0.94
N TYR A 135 13.58 -7.40 -1.84
CA TYR A 135 12.83 -7.19 -3.08
C TYR A 135 13.01 -8.38 -4.02
N PRO A 136 12.06 -8.59 -4.95
CA PRO A 136 12.29 -9.56 -6.02
C PRO A 136 13.56 -9.23 -6.80
N ALA A 137 14.20 -10.27 -7.33
CA ALA A 137 15.40 -10.07 -8.14
C ALA A 137 15.07 -9.19 -9.35
N SER A 138 16.06 -8.35 -9.76
CA SER A 138 15.92 -7.46 -10.89
C SER A 138 15.56 -8.26 -12.14
N GLY A 139 14.55 -7.79 -12.89
CA GLY A 139 14.08 -8.47 -14.09
C GLY A 139 13.05 -9.55 -13.83
N SER A 140 12.65 -9.75 -12.59
CA SER A 140 11.62 -10.72 -12.20
C SER A 140 10.22 -10.20 -12.45
#